data_90160015667eaa0517c4ec62f30cc845
#
_entry.id   90160015667eaa0517c4ec62f30cc845
#
_cell.length_a   1.000
_cell.length_b   1.000
_cell.length_c   1.000
_cell.angle_alpha   90.00
_cell.angle_beta   90.00
_cell.angle_gamma   90.00
#
_symmetry.space_group_name_H-M   'P 1'
#
loop_
_entity.id
_entity.type
_entity.pdbx_description
1 polymer ?
#
loop_
_entity_poly.entity_id
_entity_poly.type
_entity_poly.pdbx_seq_one_letter_code
_entity_poly.pdbx_strand_id
1 'polypeptide(L)'
;HFHIRMSNESFDAIVDPEKSWPTFFPADMTGEDLCEHMEGHGHDHGEEADEHVWLSLKNAETLVGAISEALQELDPDNKDTYAANASAYIEKLSALDGAYQSAVDGAARKTVLFGDRFPFRYLVDDYGLSYYAAFAGCSAESEASFETVSFLAKKVDELGLPCVLTI
;
A
#
# COMPACT_ATOMS: atom_id res chain seq x y z
N HIS A 1 23.90 -13.89 -4.95
CA HIS A 1 22.93 -12.80 -4.83
C HIS A 1 22.65 -12.31 -6.25
N PHE A 2 21.48 -12.62 -6.78
CA PHE A 2 21.02 -12.07 -8.05
C PHE A 2 20.27 -10.77 -7.74
N HIS A 3 20.74 -9.66 -8.31
CA HIS A 3 20.01 -8.40 -8.32
C HIS A 3 19.27 -8.29 -9.66
N ILE A 4 17.98 -8.52 -9.66
CA ILE A 4 17.13 -8.23 -10.80
C ILE A 4 16.80 -6.74 -10.72
N ARG A 5 17.29 -5.97 -11.67
CA ARG A 5 16.99 -4.56 -11.78
C ARG A 5 15.88 -4.41 -12.82
N MET A 6 14.72 -3.96 -12.39
CA MET A 6 13.67 -3.56 -13.31
C MET A 6 14.14 -2.40 -14.20
N SER A 7 13.68 -2.35 -15.46
CA SER A 7 13.89 -1.16 -16.27
C SER A 7 13.21 0.04 -15.63
N ASN A 8 13.73 1.25 -15.83
CA ASN A 8 13.09 2.46 -15.33
C ASN A 8 11.64 2.56 -15.79
N GLU A 9 11.36 2.21 -17.06
CA GLU A 9 9.99 2.23 -17.61
C GLU A 9 9.04 1.28 -16.87
N SER A 10 9.49 0.09 -16.49
CA SER A 10 8.67 -0.86 -15.73
C SER A 10 8.45 -0.39 -14.28
N PHE A 11 9.46 0.25 -13.69
CA PHE A 11 9.35 0.81 -12.35
C PHE A 11 8.43 2.04 -12.35
N ASP A 12 8.60 2.95 -13.30
CA ASP A 12 7.77 4.16 -13.45
C ASP A 12 6.30 3.82 -13.76
N ALA A 13 6.03 2.64 -14.35
CA ALA A 13 4.67 2.19 -14.61
C ALA A 13 3.90 1.74 -13.36
N ILE A 14 4.61 1.35 -12.30
CA ILE A 14 4.01 0.85 -11.04
C ILE A 14 4.15 1.81 -9.86
N VAL A 15 5.15 2.70 -9.90
CA VAL A 15 5.33 3.76 -8.90
C VAL A 15 4.57 4.98 -9.37
N ASP A 16 3.49 5.30 -8.71
CA ASP A 16 2.74 6.51 -8.96
C ASP A 16 3.32 7.67 -8.10
N PRO A 17 3.97 8.66 -8.71
CA PRO A 17 4.56 9.76 -7.95
C PRO A 17 3.51 10.65 -7.25
N GLU A 18 2.24 10.58 -7.69
CA GLU A 18 1.13 11.27 -7.00
C GLU A 18 0.69 10.52 -5.74
N LYS A 19 1.08 9.24 -5.58
CA LYS A 19 0.90 8.46 -4.36
C LYS A 19 2.05 8.69 -3.39
N SER A 20 2.40 9.96 -3.17
CA SER A 20 3.27 10.37 -2.07
C SER A 20 2.70 9.87 -0.75
N TRP A 21 3.53 9.76 0.27
CA TRP A 21 3.12 9.42 1.63
C TRP A 21 1.87 10.23 1.98
N PRO A 22 0.76 9.57 2.30
CA PRO A 22 -0.44 10.31 2.61
C PRO A 22 -0.18 11.16 3.85
N THR A 23 -0.67 12.37 3.84
CA THR A 23 -0.98 13.03 5.09
C THR A 23 -1.94 12.10 5.82
N PHE A 24 -1.49 11.46 6.92
CA PHE A 24 -2.20 10.41 7.67
C PHE A 24 -3.53 10.88 8.22
N PHE A 25 -3.81 12.15 8.07
CA PHE A 25 -5.01 12.78 8.53
C PHE A 25 -5.79 13.30 7.33
N PRO A 26 -7.08 12.97 7.25
CA PRO A 26 -7.93 13.52 6.22
C PRO A 26 -7.88 15.05 6.23
N ALA A 27 -8.20 15.65 5.09
CA ALA A 27 -8.22 17.10 4.92
C ALA A 27 -9.20 17.86 5.86
N ASP A 28 -10.00 17.14 6.63
CA ASP A 28 -10.89 17.68 7.67
C ASP A 28 -10.21 17.88 9.04
N MET A 29 -8.99 17.38 9.23
CA MET A 29 -8.13 17.86 10.30
C MET A 29 -7.43 19.13 9.82
N THR A 30 -7.88 20.27 10.30
CA THR A 30 -7.29 21.56 9.95
C THR A 30 -5.83 21.58 10.39
N GLY A 31 -4.94 21.92 9.44
CA GLY A 31 -3.49 21.83 9.62
C GLY A 31 -2.86 22.66 10.74
N GLU A 32 -3.65 23.43 11.50
CA GLU A 32 -3.17 24.16 12.66
C GLU A 32 -2.89 23.25 13.87
N ASP A 33 -3.67 22.17 14.04
CA ASP A 33 -3.49 21.23 15.17
C ASP A 33 -2.35 20.23 14.95
N LEU A 34 -1.93 20.01 13.71
CA LEU A 34 -0.89 19.03 13.35
C LEU A 34 0.50 19.65 13.27
N CYS A 35 0.63 20.89 12.82
CA CYS A 35 1.92 21.55 12.66
C CYS A 35 2.59 21.91 14.00
N GLU A 36 1.83 22.19 15.06
CA GLU A 36 2.42 22.50 16.36
C GLU A 36 3.09 21.29 17.05
N HIS A 37 2.71 20.05 16.71
CA HIS A 37 3.30 18.84 17.31
C HIS A 37 4.43 18.23 16.49
N MET A 38 4.59 18.59 15.21
CA MET A 38 5.64 18.07 14.33
C MET A 38 6.92 18.93 14.28
N GLU A 39 6.97 20.09 14.95
CA GLU A 39 8.17 20.95 14.97
C GLU A 39 9.38 20.36 15.72
N GLY A 40 9.26 19.18 16.34
CA GLY A 40 10.33 18.55 17.13
C GLY A 40 11.27 17.61 16.36
N HIS A 41 10.88 17.12 15.20
CA HIS A 41 11.69 16.16 14.43
C HIS A 41 11.73 16.59 12.97
N GLY A 42 12.77 17.37 12.63
CA GLY A 42 13.06 17.83 11.29
C GLY A 42 13.45 16.68 10.36
N HIS A 43 12.49 15.83 10.01
CA HIS A 43 12.56 14.99 8.85
C HIS A 43 11.79 15.71 7.74
N ASP A 44 12.55 16.29 6.84
CA ASP A 44 12.08 16.74 5.53
C ASP A 44 11.58 15.49 4.78
N HIS A 45 10.33 15.14 4.99
CA HIS A 45 9.63 14.14 4.19
C HIS A 45 9.24 14.82 2.87
N GLY A 46 10.27 15.17 2.08
CA GLY A 46 10.07 15.45 0.68
C GLY A 46 9.29 14.29 0.05
N GLU A 47 8.48 14.61 -0.93
CA GLU A 47 7.57 13.76 -1.73
C GLU A 47 8.14 12.36 -2.08
N GLU A 48 8.42 11.52 -1.08
CA GLU A 48 8.81 10.14 -1.30
C GLU A 48 7.55 9.32 -1.59
N ALA A 49 7.55 8.66 -2.75
CA ALA A 49 6.50 7.71 -3.10
C ALA A 49 6.52 6.52 -2.13
N ASP A 50 5.34 6.00 -1.80
CA ASP A 50 5.22 4.79 -0.97
C ASP A 50 5.89 3.62 -1.69
N GLU A 51 6.84 2.97 -1.04
CA GLU A 51 7.62 1.86 -1.58
C GLU A 51 6.86 0.52 -1.62
N HIS A 52 5.70 0.41 -0.94
CA HIS A 52 4.95 -0.86 -0.82
C HIS A 52 4.13 -1.21 -2.06
N VAL A 53 4.72 -0.98 -3.24
CA VAL A 53 4.07 -1.17 -4.55
C VAL A 53 3.55 -2.59 -4.77
N TRP A 54 4.21 -3.59 -4.19
CA TRP A 54 3.86 -5.02 -4.34
C TRP A 54 2.60 -5.43 -3.57
N LEU A 55 2.07 -4.57 -2.69
CA LEU A 55 0.82 -4.81 -1.98
C LEU A 55 -0.41 -4.47 -2.84
N SER A 56 -0.23 -3.84 -4.00
CA SER A 56 -1.19 -3.87 -5.09
C SER A 56 -1.09 -5.22 -5.82
N LEU A 57 -2.19 -5.93 -6.00
CA LEU A 57 -2.20 -7.19 -6.75
C LEU A 57 -1.89 -6.95 -8.24
N LYS A 58 -2.33 -5.84 -8.80
CA LYS A 58 -2.05 -5.43 -10.20
C LYS A 58 -0.57 -5.13 -10.40
N ASN A 59 0.04 -4.41 -9.45
CA ASN A 59 1.48 -4.17 -9.48
C ASN A 59 2.27 -5.48 -9.27
N ALA A 60 1.80 -6.36 -8.38
CA ALA A 60 2.42 -7.67 -8.17
C ALA A 60 2.43 -8.52 -9.45
N GLU A 61 1.34 -8.52 -10.23
CA GLU A 61 1.29 -9.19 -11.55
C GLU A 61 2.36 -8.62 -12.50
N THR A 62 2.48 -7.30 -12.57
CA THR A 62 3.50 -6.60 -13.39
C THR A 62 4.91 -6.98 -12.94
N LEU A 63 5.16 -6.99 -11.62
CA LEU A 63 6.46 -7.38 -11.06
C LEU A 63 6.81 -8.83 -11.39
N VAL A 64 5.86 -9.75 -11.26
CA VAL A 64 6.06 -11.18 -11.60
C VAL A 64 6.40 -11.32 -13.08
N GLY A 65 5.71 -10.59 -13.96
CA GLY A 65 6.03 -10.57 -15.40
C GLY A 65 7.46 -10.12 -15.66
N ALA A 66 7.85 -8.97 -15.13
CA ALA A 66 9.19 -8.41 -15.32
C ALA A 66 10.30 -9.33 -14.75
N ILE A 67 10.07 -9.94 -13.60
CA ILE A 67 11.01 -10.92 -13.02
C ILE A 67 11.13 -12.14 -13.94
N SER A 68 10.02 -12.63 -14.45
CA SER A 68 10.01 -13.79 -15.38
C SER A 68 10.78 -13.48 -16.66
N GLU A 69 10.58 -12.32 -17.26
CA GLU A 69 11.31 -11.88 -18.46
C GLU A 69 12.82 -11.83 -18.20
N ALA A 70 13.25 -11.21 -17.10
CA ALA A 70 14.65 -11.15 -16.72
C ALA A 70 15.26 -12.55 -16.50
N LEU A 71 14.53 -13.49 -15.90
CA LEU A 71 14.99 -14.86 -15.72
C LEU A 71 15.10 -15.61 -17.05
N GLN A 72 14.18 -15.40 -17.98
CA GLN A 72 14.22 -15.99 -19.31
C GLN A 72 15.43 -15.50 -20.13
N GLU A 73 15.83 -14.24 -19.96
CA GLU A 73 17.02 -13.67 -20.59
C GLU A 73 18.32 -14.24 -20.00
N LEU A 74 18.36 -14.41 -18.65
CA LEU A 74 19.53 -14.91 -17.94
C LEU A 74 19.74 -16.40 -18.11
N ASP A 75 18.67 -17.17 -18.27
CA ASP A 75 18.68 -18.63 -18.40
C ASP A 75 17.72 -19.08 -19.52
N PRO A 76 18.10 -18.90 -20.79
CA PRO A 76 17.28 -19.23 -21.95
C PRO A 76 16.88 -20.69 -22.06
N ASP A 77 17.67 -21.61 -21.50
CA ASP A 77 17.39 -23.05 -21.56
C ASP A 77 16.16 -23.42 -20.75
N ASN A 78 15.82 -22.65 -19.72
CA ASN A 78 14.66 -22.86 -18.86
C ASN A 78 13.53 -21.83 -19.07
N LYS A 79 13.58 -21.02 -20.12
CA LYS A 79 12.66 -19.91 -20.36
C LYS A 79 11.18 -20.32 -20.31
N ASP A 80 10.83 -21.48 -20.91
CA ASP A 80 9.45 -21.96 -20.96
C ASP A 80 8.94 -22.33 -19.56
N THR A 81 9.82 -22.82 -18.69
CA THR A 81 9.49 -23.11 -17.30
C THR A 81 9.22 -21.84 -16.50
N TYR A 82 10.05 -20.80 -16.67
CA TYR A 82 9.84 -19.50 -16.02
C TYR A 82 8.53 -18.86 -16.48
N ALA A 83 8.29 -18.84 -17.80
CA ALA A 83 7.05 -18.32 -18.38
C ALA A 83 5.80 -19.05 -17.84
N ALA A 84 5.82 -20.37 -17.82
CA ALA A 84 4.70 -21.17 -17.32
C ALA A 84 4.43 -20.93 -15.83
N ASN A 85 5.49 -20.88 -15.00
CA ASN A 85 5.36 -20.63 -13.57
C ASN A 85 4.82 -19.23 -13.28
N ALA A 86 5.34 -18.21 -14.00
CA ALA A 86 4.86 -16.84 -13.86
C ALA A 86 3.38 -16.73 -14.26
N SER A 87 2.98 -17.30 -15.41
CA SER A 87 1.59 -17.32 -15.84
C SER A 87 0.67 -17.95 -14.79
N ALA A 88 1.04 -19.12 -14.27
CA ALA A 88 0.25 -19.81 -13.26
C ALA A 88 0.17 -19.04 -11.92
N TYR A 89 1.16 -18.21 -11.60
CA TYR A 89 1.14 -17.36 -10.41
C TYR A 89 0.30 -16.12 -10.65
N ILE A 90 0.42 -15.47 -11.81
CA ILE A 90 -0.41 -14.33 -12.21
C ILE A 90 -1.89 -14.71 -12.21
N GLU A 91 -2.26 -15.89 -12.68
CA GLU A 91 -3.65 -16.37 -12.61
C GLU A 91 -4.18 -16.40 -11.16
N LYS A 92 -3.34 -16.77 -10.19
CA LYS A 92 -3.73 -16.77 -8.77
C LYS A 92 -3.87 -15.34 -8.22
N LEU A 93 -2.97 -14.43 -8.61
CA LEU A 93 -3.05 -13.02 -8.22
C LEU A 93 -4.32 -12.37 -8.78
N SER A 94 -4.61 -12.63 -10.07
CA SER A 94 -5.82 -12.11 -10.73
C SER A 94 -7.11 -12.67 -10.10
N ALA A 95 -7.12 -13.94 -9.74
CA ALA A 95 -8.26 -14.53 -9.02
C ALA A 95 -8.46 -13.89 -7.64
N LEU A 96 -7.37 -13.59 -6.93
CA LEU A 96 -7.40 -12.89 -5.65
C LEU A 96 -7.85 -11.44 -5.81
N ASP A 97 -7.37 -10.72 -6.84
CA ASP A 97 -7.81 -9.37 -7.18
C ASP A 97 -9.33 -9.31 -7.39
N GLY A 98 -9.87 -10.25 -8.18
CA GLY A 98 -11.31 -10.37 -8.39
C GLY A 98 -12.10 -10.66 -7.10
N ALA A 99 -11.51 -11.41 -6.17
CA ALA A 99 -12.14 -11.70 -4.88
C ALA A 99 -12.15 -10.43 -3.98
N TYR A 100 -11.07 -9.66 -3.94
CA TYR A 100 -11.03 -8.37 -3.24
C TYR A 100 -12.03 -7.39 -3.84
N GLN A 101 -12.04 -7.23 -5.16
CA GLN A 101 -12.98 -6.34 -5.84
C GLN A 101 -14.43 -6.72 -5.50
N SER A 102 -14.76 -8.00 -5.56
CA SER A 102 -16.12 -8.49 -5.25
C SER A 102 -16.49 -8.23 -3.78
N ALA A 103 -15.55 -8.42 -2.86
CA ALA A 103 -15.76 -8.15 -1.43
C ALA A 103 -16.01 -6.66 -1.19
N VAL A 104 -15.22 -5.80 -1.81
CA VAL A 104 -15.38 -4.34 -1.67
C VAL A 104 -16.68 -3.87 -2.33
N ASP A 105 -17.04 -4.39 -3.51
CA ASP A 105 -18.28 -4.01 -4.19
C ASP A 105 -19.52 -4.34 -3.35
N GLY A 106 -19.49 -5.49 -2.65
CA GLY A 106 -20.55 -5.91 -1.74
C GLY A 106 -20.51 -5.27 -0.35
N ALA A 107 -19.46 -4.53 -0.01
CA ALA A 107 -19.30 -3.96 1.32
C ALA A 107 -20.21 -2.76 1.56
N ALA A 108 -20.88 -2.78 2.72
CA ALA A 108 -21.71 -1.65 3.17
C ALA A 108 -20.84 -0.44 3.60
N ARG A 109 -19.61 -0.68 3.98
CA ARG A 109 -18.62 0.34 4.37
C ARG A 109 -17.36 0.19 3.51
N LYS A 110 -16.86 1.32 3.04
CA LYS A 110 -15.64 1.38 2.20
C LYS A 110 -14.52 2.14 2.92
N THR A 111 -14.54 2.10 4.24
CA THR A 111 -13.50 2.68 5.08
C THR A 111 -12.91 1.61 5.97
N VAL A 112 -11.59 1.55 6.00
CA VAL A 112 -10.79 0.69 6.89
C VAL A 112 -10.02 1.56 7.88
N LEU A 113 -9.75 1.03 9.07
CA LEU A 113 -9.00 1.75 10.08
C LEU A 113 -7.94 0.83 10.68
N PHE A 114 -6.70 1.28 10.66
CA PHE A 114 -5.55 0.57 11.21
C PHE A 114 -5.08 1.25 12.50
N GLY A 115 -5.04 0.49 13.59
CA GLY A 115 -4.44 0.90 14.85
C GLY A 115 -2.92 0.73 14.87
N ASP A 116 -2.31 0.52 13.73
CA ASP A 116 -0.92 0.16 13.51
C ASP A 116 -0.39 0.85 12.25
N ARG A 117 0.76 0.38 11.72
CA ARG A 117 1.35 0.84 10.47
C ARG A 117 0.44 0.59 9.28
N PHE A 118 0.61 1.41 8.26
CA PHE A 118 -0.23 1.34 7.06
C PHE A 118 0.60 1.21 5.77
N PRO A 119 1.02 0.01 5.38
CA PRO A 119 1.74 -0.23 4.13
C PRO A 119 0.80 -0.48 2.93
N PHE A 120 -0.50 -0.25 3.07
CA PHE A 120 -1.52 -0.68 2.10
C PHE A 120 -2.01 0.43 1.17
N ARG A 121 -1.19 1.47 0.94
CA ARG A 121 -1.58 2.64 0.15
C ARG A 121 -2.08 2.26 -1.25
N TYR A 122 -1.32 1.42 -1.96
CA TYR A 122 -1.69 0.97 -3.30
C TYR A 122 -2.91 0.05 -3.30
N LEU A 123 -3.02 -0.84 -2.31
CA LEU A 123 -4.17 -1.74 -2.19
C LEU A 123 -5.48 -0.98 -1.98
N VAL A 124 -5.51 0.00 -1.08
CA VAL A 124 -6.75 0.75 -0.84
C VAL A 124 -7.15 1.58 -2.06
N ASP A 125 -6.20 2.12 -2.79
CA ASP A 125 -6.46 2.86 -4.03
C ASP A 125 -7.01 1.94 -5.13
N ASP A 126 -6.45 0.75 -5.29
CA ASP A 126 -6.91 -0.22 -6.28
C ASP A 126 -8.40 -0.53 -6.17
N TYR A 127 -8.93 -0.53 -4.94
CA TYR A 127 -10.34 -0.85 -4.67
C TYR A 127 -11.18 0.34 -4.24
N GLY A 128 -10.64 1.56 -4.29
CA GLY A 128 -11.36 2.78 -3.92
C GLY A 128 -11.80 2.80 -2.46
N LEU A 129 -10.96 2.28 -1.55
CA LEU A 129 -11.20 2.31 -0.12
C LEU A 129 -10.66 3.60 0.50
N SER A 130 -11.41 4.19 1.43
CA SER A 130 -10.90 5.20 2.34
C SER A 130 -10.23 4.55 3.54
N TYR A 131 -9.28 5.24 4.18
CA TYR A 131 -8.58 4.67 5.31
C TYR A 131 -8.20 5.70 6.37
N TYR A 132 -7.95 5.19 7.58
CA TYR A 132 -7.31 5.88 8.70
C TYR A 132 -6.23 4.96 9.25
N ALA A 133 -5.12 5.51 9.72
CA ALA A 133 -4.03 4.72 10.30
C ALA A 133 -3.29 5.47 11.41
N ALA A 134 -2.69 4.72 12.33
CA ALA A 134 -1.91 5.30 13.42
C ALA A 134 -0.54 5.79 12.95
N PHE A 135 0.08 5.09 11.99
CA PHE A 135 1.44 5.36 11.50
C PHE A 135 1.57 5.18 9.99
N ALA A 136 2.58 5.85 9.43
CA ALA A 136 3.07 5.58 8.09
C ALA A 136 3.58 4.14 7.94
N GLY A 137 3.54 3.59 6.73
CA GLY A 137 3.90 2.20 6.45
C GLY A 137 5.28 1.79 6.97
N CYS A 138 6.29 2.63 6.79
CA CYS A 138 7.67 2.43 7.24
C CYS A 138 8.06 3.20 8.50
N SER A 139 7.09 3.73 9.25
CA SER A 139 7.40 4.43 10.50
C SER A 139 8.19 3.55 11.46
N ALA A 140 9.24 4.11 12.06
CA ALA A 140 9.97 3.48 13.15
C ALA A 140 9.25 3.62 14.51
N GLU A 141 8.20 4.41 14.57
CA GLU A 141 7.41 4.62 15.77
C GLU A 141 6.67 3.33 16.14
N SER A 142 6.66 3.04 17.43
CA SER A 142 6.04 1.84 18.00
C SER A 142 4.79 2.15 18.82
N GLU A 143 4.58 3.42 19.16
CA GLU A 143 3.46 3.86 20.02
C GLU A 143 2.82 5.12 19.42
N ALA A 144 1.51 5.08 19.23
CA ALA A 144 0.74 6.23 18.78
C ALA A 144 0.59 7.26 19.93
N SER A 145 0.58 8.54 19.59
CA SER A 145 0.27 9.59 20.55
C SER A 145 -1.13 9.41 21.11
N PHE A 146 -1.37 9.97 22.30
CA PHE A 146 -2.72 9.94 22.90
C PHE A 146 -3.75 10.64 22.00
N GLU A 147 -3.35 11.70 21.32
CA GLU A 147 -4.17 12.45 20.37
C GLU A 147 -4.57 11.56 19.19
N THR A 148 -3.60 10.86 18.60
CA THR A 148 -3.84 9.91 17.49
C THR A 148 -4.81 8.81 17.92
N VAL A 149 -4.59 8.19 19.07
CA VAL A 149 -5.49 7.14 19.61
C VAL A 149 -6.90 7.68 19.82
N SER A 150 -7.01 8.88 20.43
CA SER A 150 -8.31 9.53 20.68
C SER A 150 -9.04 9.87 19.39
N PHE A 151 -8.30 10.35 18.36
CA PHE A 151 -8.85 10.64 17.04
C PHE A 151 -9.37 9.37 16.37
N LEU A 152 -8.56 8.32 16.32
CA LEU A 152 -8.95 7.05 15.69
C LEU A 152 -10.15 6.41 16.39
N ALA A 153 -10.20 6.46 17.74
CA ALA A 153 -11.34 5.97 18.50
C ALA A 153 -12.64 6.72 18.14
N LYS A 154 -12.59 8.04 18.01
CA LYS A 154 -13.73 8.84 17.56
C LYS A 154 -14.17 8.44 16.14
N LYS A 155 -13.21 8.20 15.21
CA LYS A 155 -13.54 7.76 13.85
C LYS A 155 -14.18 6.38 13.81
N VAL A 156 -13.79 5.45 14.68
CA VAL A 156 -14.47 4.15 14.84
C VAL A 156 -15.95 4.36 15.20
N ASP A 157 -16.24 5.23 16.17
CA ASP A 157 -17.60 5.52 16.61
C ASP A 157 -18.40 6.27 15.54
N GLU A 158 -17.85 7.33 14.98
CA GLU A 158 -18.51 8.17 13.95
C GLU A 158 -18.91 7.37 12.71
N LEU A 159 -18.02 6.48 12.25
CA LEU A 159 -18.23 5.68 11.05
C LEU A 159 -18.88 4.31 11.34
N GLY A 160 -19.08 3.99 12.61
CA GLY A 160 -19.64 2.72 13.06
C GLY A 160 -18.81 1.54 12.58
N LEU A 161 -17.48 1.65 12.63
CA LEU A 161 -16.59 0.58 12.17
C LEU A 161 -16.65 -0.60 13.13
N PRO A 162 -16.79 -1.84 12.62
CA PRO A 162 -16.95 -3.03 13.47
C PRO A 162 -15.63 -3.51 14.09
N CYS A 163 -14.49 -3.08 13.54
CA CYS A 163 -13.17 -3.52 13.97
C CYS A 163 -12.09 -2.48 13.65
N VAL A 164 -10.99 -2.59 14.35
CA VAL A 164 -9.71 -1.94 14.05
C VAL A 164 -8.77 -3.02 13.54
N LEU A 165 -8.06 -2.74 12.46
CA LEU A 165 -7.10 -3.65 11.84
C LEU A 165 -5.70 -3.42 12.44
N THR A 166 -4.92 -4.50 12.56
CA THR A 166 -3.50 -4.49 12.93
C THR A 166 -2.71 -5.45 12.04
N ILE A 167 -1.41 -5.25 11.92
CA ILE A 167 -0.48 -6.11 11.18
C ILE A 167 0.56 -6.73 12.11
#